data_05371eda6e85ac0fbc11af80956f538c
#
_entry.id   05371eda6e85ac0fbc11af80956f538c
#
_cell.length_a   1.000
_cell.length_b   1.000
_cell.length_c   1.000
_cell.angle_alpha   90.00
_cell.angle_beta   90.00
_cell.angle_gamma   90.00
#
_symmetry.space_group_name_H-M   'P 1'
#
loop_
_entity.id
_entity.type
_entity.pdbx_description
1 polymer ?
#
loop_
_entity_poly.entity_id
_entity_poly.type
_entity_poly.pdbx_seq_one_letter_code
_entity_poly.pdbx_strand_id
1 'polypeptide(L)'
;MFTITGFADEIAHDLDEQISLLNQLKINHVEFRSAWGAKVLDLTEEQLAEAKAKLDAAGISLSAVGSDLGKINITDPFEDHLERARHGVEVAKLFGAKYIRMFSFFIAEGDNPESFREEVLSRTHAMVELAEAGGITLLHENEKGIYGDSPNYRAIYDAANYVQTGFKPFDEAWPIVKDYVDYVHIKDATIPDAEHPIGIIKPAGQGDGQYPELLAALNADGYNGFVSIEPHLGDFDEFGGLCGPDLWTSACDALAGILNNINAEYN
;
A
#
# COMPACT_ATOMS: atom_id res chain seq x y z
N MET A 1 15.16 -1.77 -11.99
CA MET A 1 15.23 -2.90 -11.02
C MET A 1 14.10 -2.76 -10.03
N PHE A 2 13.28 -3.79 -9.84
CA PHE A 2 12.21 -3.78 -8.84
C PHE A 2 12.77 -4.04 -7.44
N THR A 3 12.22 -3.37 -6.42
CA THR A 3 12.51 -3.67 -5.01
C THR A 3 11.27 -4.29 -4.38
N ILE A 4 11.40 -5.57 -3.97
CA ILE A 4 10.30 -6.29 -3.33
C ILE A 4 10.16 -5.84 -1.88
N THR A 5 8.94 -5.59 -1.47
CA THR A 5 8.52 -5.28 -0.12
C THR A 5 7.13 -5.88 0.12
N GLY A 6 6.50 -5.66 1.27
CA GLY A 6 5.12 -6.08 1.49
C GLY A 6 4.60 -5.80 2.88
N PHE A 7 3.33 -6.07 3.05
CA PHE A 7 2.62 -6.01 4.33
C PHE A 7 2.93 -7.27 5.14
N ALA A 8 3.98 -7.21 5.95
CA ALA A 8 4.43 -8.35 6.75
C ALA A 8 3.49 -8.70 7.91
N ASP A 9 2.60 -7.80 8.29
CA ASP A 9 1.55 -8.06 9.29
C ASP A 9 0.50 -9.08 8.81
N GLU A 10 0.44 -9.38 7.51
CA GLU A 10 -0.33 -10.51 6.99
C GLU A 10 0.36 -11.88 7.21
N ILE A 11 1.65 -11.88 7.57
CA ILE A 11 2.36 -13.10 7.99
C ILE A 11 1.93 -13.48 9.40
N ALA A 12 2.02 -12.52 10.33
CA ALA A 12 1.70 -12.68 11.74
C ALA A 12 1.55 -11.30 12.41
N HIS A 13 0.84 -11.25 13.55
CA HIS A 13 0.77 -10.02 14.35
C HIS A 13 2.07 -9.73 15.09
N ASP A 14 2.87 -10.75 15.39
CA ASP A 14 4.16 -10.61 16.07
C ASP A 14 5.26 -10.14 15.12
N LEU A 15 5.98 -9.08 15.50
CA LEU A 15 7.00 -8.48 14.64
C LEU A 15 8.22 -9.39 14.42
N ASP A 16 8.58 -10.23 15.39
CA ASP A 16 9.72 -11.15 15.23
C ASP A 16 9.39 -12.25 14.20
N GLU A 17 8.13 -12.71 14.15
CA GLU A 17 7.67 -13.65 13.13
C GLU A 17 7.64 -12.99 11.73
N GLN A 18 7.20 -11.74 11.63
CA GLN A 18 7.27 -10.95 10.40
C GLN A 18 8.72 -10.86 9.89
N ILE A 19 9.64 -10.41 10.75
CA ILE A 19 11.07 -10.28 10.43
C ILE A 19 11.68 -11.62 10.05
N SER A 20 11.32 -12.69 10.75
CA SER A 20 11.84 -14.03 10.48
C SER A 20 11.55 -14.49 9.06
N LEU A 21 10.31 -14.33 8.57
CA LEU A 21 9.94 -14.74 7.21
C LEU A 21 10.57 -13.82 6.17
N LEU A 22 10.56 -12.49 6.37
CA LEU A 22 11.21 -11.56 5.45
C LEU A 22 12.69 -11.91 5.24
N ASN A 23 13.42 -12.22 6.33
CA ASN A 23 14.81 -12.64 6.24
C ASN A 23 14.99 -13.99 5.50
N GLN A 24 14.11 -14.98 5.72
CA GLN A 24 14.14 -16.25 5.00
C GLN A 24 13.95 -16.05 3.51
N LEU A 25 13.08 -15.14 3.10
CA LEU A 25 12.81 -14.78 1.71
C LEU A 25 13.79 -13.75 1.14
N LYS A 26 14.74 -13.26 1.96
CA LYS A 26 15.74 -12.23 1.61
C LYS A 26 15.13 -10.90 1.19
N ILE A 27 13.97 -10.56 1.74
CA ILE A 27 13.30 -9.29 1.53
C ILE A 27 13.81 -8.31 2.59
N ASN A 28 14.43 -7.20 2.15
CA ASN A 28 15.08 -6.24 3.01
C ASN A 28 14.25 -4.96 3.24
N HIS A 29 13.00 -4.95 2.78
CA HIS A 29 12.09 -3.84 2.95
C HIS A 29 10.73 -4.32 3.45
N VAL A 30 10.04 -3.46 4.22
CA VAL A 30 8.69 -3.70 4.70
C VAL A 30 7.83 -2.45 4.49
N GLU A 31 6.61 -2.62 4.03
CA GLU A 31 5.57 -1.61 4.16
C GLU A 31 4.91 -1.81 5.53
N PHE A 32 5.31 -0.96 6.50
CA PHE A 32 5.00 -1.19 7.89
C PHE A 32 3.62 -0.65 8.23
N ARG A 33 2.62 -1.55 8.33
CA ARG A 33 1.22 -1.24 8.61
C ARG A 33 0.84 -1.51 10.06
N SER A 34 1.22 -2.64 10.61
CA SER A 34 0.92 -3.01 11.98
C SER A 34 1.93 -3.98 12.58
N ALA A 35 2.00 -4.02 13.92
CA ALA A 35 2.70 -5.02 14.70
C ALA A 35 2.01 -5.17 16.07
N TRP A 36 2.09 -6.35 16.65
CA TRP A 36 1.53 -6.66 17.98
C TRP A 36 0.03 -6.34 18.12
N GLY A 37 -0.72 -6.43 17.00
CA GLY A 37 -2.16 -6.14 16.97
C GLY A 37 -2.51 -4.65 17.03
N ALA A 38 -1.56 -3.75 16.74
CA ALA A 38 -1.81 -2.31 16.66
C ALA A 38 -1.31 -1.73 15.35
N LYS A 39 -2.06 -0.79 14.78
CA LYS A 39 -1.64 -0.05 13.58
C LYS A 39 -0.40 0.79 13.89
N VAL A 40 0.44 1.00 12.90
CA VAL A 40 1.72 1.71 13.04
C VAL A 40 1.57 3.10 13.69
N LEU A 41 0.51 3.84 13.40
CA LEU A 41 0.25 5.16 13.98
C LEU A 41 -0.43 5.11 15.36
N ASP A 42 -0.72 3.92 15.87
CA ASP A 42 -1.31 3.69 17.20
C ASP A 42 -0.32 3.03 18.16
N LEU A 43 0.89 2.71 17.67
CA LEU A 43 1.98 2.21 18.50
C LEU A 43 2.49 3.29 19.46
N THR A 44 2.82 2.90 20.70
CA THR A 44 3.45 3.82 21.65
C THR A 44 4.87 4.18 21.22
N GLU A 45 5.44 5.25 21.81
CA GLU A 45 6.83 5.64 21.54
C GLU A 45 7.82 4.49 21.86
N GLU A 46 7.57 3.74 22.92
CA GLU A 46 8.38 2.57 23.29
C GLU A 46 8.27 1.45 22.26
N GLN A 47 7.06 1.17 21.78
CA GLN A 47 6.83 0.17 20.73
C GLN A 47 7.46 0.58 19.38
N LEU A 48 7.36 1.86 19.01
CA LEU A 48 8.02 2.39 17.81
C LEU A 48 9.55 2.27 17.91
N ALA A 49 10.12 2.58 19.09
CA ALA A 49 11.55 2.44 19.32
C ALA A 49 11.99 0.96 19.29
N GLU A 50 11.20 0.06 19.86
CA GLU A 50 11.45 -1.38 19.82
C GLU A 50 11.36 -1.90 18.38
N ALA A 51 10.30 -1.55 17.63
CA ALA A 51 10.14 -1.95 16.24
C ALA A 51 11.33 -1.50 15.39
N LYS A 52 11.75 -0.23 15.54
CA LYS A 52 12.93 0.28 14.84
C LYS A 52 14.19 -0.50 15.16
N ALA A 53 14.45 -0.76 16.45
CA ALA A 53 15.65 -1.51 16.86
C ALA A 53 15.66 -2.93 16.28
N LYS A 54 14.52 -3.62 16.27
CA LYS A 54 14.39 -4.98 15.72
C LYS A 54 14.58 -4.99 14.18
N LEU A 55 13.96 -4.07 13.45
CA LEU A 55 14.09 -3.95 12.01
C LEU A 55 15.52 -3.57 11.60
N ASP A 56 16.13 -2.59 12.28
CA ASP A 56 17.53 -2.20 12.04
C ASP A 56 18.49 -3.38 12.27
N ALA A 57 18.31 -4.14 13.37
CA ALA A 57 19.14 -5.31 13.68
C ALA A 57 18.99 -6.43 12.63
N ALA A 58 17.83 -6.52 12.01
CA ALA A 58 17.54 -7.47 10.94
C ALA A 58 17.99 -6.99 9.54
N GLY A 59 18.43 -5.74 9.41
CA GLY A 59 18.79 -5.11 8.14
C GLY A 59 17.58 -4.82 7.25
N ILE A 60 16.39 -4.66 7.84
CA ILE A 60 15.14 -4.37 7.13
C ILE A 60 14.82 -2.88 7.28
N SER A 61 14.62 -2.21 6.15
CA SER A 61 14.22 -0.80 6.06
C SER A 61 12.73 -0.67 5.73
N LEU A 62 12.11 0.45 6.10
CA LEU A 62 10.77 0.72 5.63
C LEU A 62 10.77 1.20 4.17
N SER A 63 9.94 0.57 3.34
CA SER A 63 9.60 1.10 2.01
C SER A 63 8.58 2.23 2.11
N ALA A 64 7.60 2.08 3.01
CA ALA A 64 6.60 3.10 3.34
C ALA A 64 6.04 2.87 4.76
N VAL A 65 5.46 3.91 5.34
CA VAL A 65 4.53 3.79 6.48
C VAL A 65 3.15 3.45 5.91
N GLY A 66 2.67 2.23 6.15
CA GLY A 66 1.38 1.72 5.68
C GLY A 66 0.21 2.27 6.50
N SER A 67 0.01 3.59 6.46
CA SER A 67 -0.97 4.27 7.30
C SER A 67 -2.41 4.13 6.81
N ASP A 68 -3.36 4.48 7.68
CA ASP A 68 -4.79 4.62 7.39
C ASP A 68 -5.23 6.09 7.23
N LEU A 69 -4.29 7.00 6.98
CA LEU A 69 -4.60 8.40 6.74
C LEU A 69 -5.61 8.55 5.59
N GLY A 70 -6.63 9.37 5.80
CA GLY A 70 -7.74 9.54 4.88
C GLY A 70 -8.92 8.59 5.09
N LYS A 71 -8.80 7.52 5.90
CA LYS A 71 -9.92 6.61 6.22
C LYS A 71 -10.82 7.17 7.32
N ILE A 72 -11.33 8.37 7.12
CA ILE A 72 -12.39 9.02 7.91
C ILE A 72 -13.50 9.53 6.98
N ASN A 73 -14.70 9.79 7.50
CA ASN A 73 -15.74 10.41 6.69
C ASN A 73 -15.35 11.86 6.36
N ILE A 74 -15.71 12.30 5.15
CA ILE A 74 -15.45 13.69 4.73
C ILE A 74 -16.17 14.71 5.62
N THR A 75 -17.23 14.30 6.31
CA THR A 75 -18.00 15.12 7.23
C THR A 75 -17.47 15.15 8.66
N ASP A 76 -16.50 14.29 9.00
CA ASP A 76 -15.91 14.24 10.34
C ASP A 76 -15.00 15.47 10.58
N PRO A 77 -14.82 15.91 11.84
CA PRO A 77 -13.83 16.92 12.18
C PRO A 77 -12.43 16.53 11.68
N PHE A 78 -11.72 17.49 11.09
CA PHE A 78 -10.45 17.19 10.41
C PHE A 78 -9.22 17.42 11.27
N GLU A 79 -9.31 18.26 12.30
CA GLU A 79 -8.17 18.67 13.14
C GLU A 79 -7.43 17.49 13.75
N ASP A 80 -8.15 16.56 14.38
CA ASP A 80 -7.55 15.36 15.00
C ASP A 80 -6.87 14.48 13.95
N HIS A 81 -7.46 14.41 12.75
CA HIS A 81 -6.89 13.64 11.65
C HIS A 81 -5.63 14.30 11.07
N LEU A 82 -5.58 15.63 11.04
CA LEU A 82 -4.39 16.38 10.66
C LEU A 82 -3.26 16.20 11.68
N GLU A 83 -3.55 16.13 12.98
CA GLU A 83 -2.56 15.78 14.00
C GLU A 83 -2.07 14.32 13.83
N ARG A 84 -2.98 13.39 13.47
CA ARG A 84 -2.58 12.02 13.13
C ARG A 84 -1.64 12.00 11.90
N ALA A 85 -1.88 12.84 10.90
CA ALA A 85 -0.97 12.98 9.76
C ALA A 85 0.39 13.55 10.17
N ARG A 86 0.42 14.53 11.09
CA ARG A 86 1.66 15.07 11.67
C ARG A 86 2.45 13.97 12.38
N HIS A 87 1.77 13.16 13.21
CA HIS A 87 2.39 12.01 13.86
C HIS A 87 2.94 11.02 12.82
N GLY A 88 2.21 10.74 11.74
CA GLY A 88 2.68 9.90 10.63
C GLY A 88 3.99 10.38 10.02
N VAL A 89 4.14 11.69 9.84
CA VAL A 89 5.40 12.30 9.35
C VAL A 89 6.55 12.06 10.33
N GLU A 90 6.32 12.19 11.64
CA GLU A 90 7.36 11.92 12.65
C GLU A 90 7.72 10.42 12.69
N VAL A 91 6.73 9.52 12.56
CA VAL A 91 6.99 8.08 12.43
C VAL A 91 7.83 7.78 11.19
N ALA A 92 7.49 8.35 10.03
CA ALA A 92 8.26 8.16 8.81
C ALA A 92 9.71 8.64 8.98
N LYS A 93 9.92 9.79 9.60
CA LYS A 93 11.27 10.31 9.92
C LYS A 93 12.04 9.38 10.86
N LEU A 94 11.39 8.88 11.91
CA LEU A 94 11.99 7.95 12.87
C LEU A 94 12.58 6.72 12.15
N PHE A 95 11.83 6.16 11.20
CA PHE A 95 12.26 4.98 10.44
C PHE A 95 13.08 5.30 9.20
N GLY A 96 13.21 6.57 8.80
CA GLY A 96 13.90 6.98 7.57
C GLY A 96 13.12 6.63 6.30
N ALA A 97 11.81 6.43 6.40
CA ALA A 97 10.94 6.16 5.26
C ALA A 97 10.70 7.44 4.45
N LYS A 98 10.65 7.31 3.12
CA LYS A 98 10.32 8.43 2.23
C LYS A 98 8.83 8.57 1.99
N TYR A 99 8.08 7.53 2.22
CA TYR A 99 6.69 7.39 1.80
C TYR A 99 5.77 7.13 2.98
N ILE A 100 4.58 7.71 2.90
CA ILE A 100 3.44 7.38 3.77
C ILE A 100 2.27 7.08 2.85
N ARG A 101 1.66 5.90 2.99
CA ARG A 101 0.40 5.56 2.31
C ARG A 101 -0.74 6.36 2.90
N MET A 102 -1.64 6.83 2.04
CA MET A 102 -2.90 7.46 2.43
C MET A 102 -4.04 7.08 1.49
N PHE A 103 -5.25 7.43 1.87
CA PHE A 103 -6.48 7.24 1.11
C PHE A 103 -7.22 8.56 0.93
N SER A 104 -8.24 8.58 0.08
CA SER A 104 -9.23 9.64 0.08
C SER A 104 -10.31 9.36 1.14
N PHE A 105 -11.07 10.41 1.50
CA PHE A 105 -12.08 10.37 2.55
C PHE A 105 -13.31 9.55 2.12
N PHE A 106 -13.96 8.90 3.09
CA PHE A 106 -15.21 8.22 2.84
C PHE A 106 -16.35 9.24 2.62
N ILE A 107 -17.18 8.97 1.61
CA ILE A 107 -18.38 9.72 1.30
C ILE A 107 -19.57 8.79 1.55
N ALA A 108 -20.61 9.28 2.24
CA ALA A 108 -21.76 8.47 2.58
C ALA A 108 -22.47 7.95 1.32
N GLU A 109 -23.01 6.73 1.41
CA GLU A 109 -23.78 6.16 0.31
C GLU A 109 -24.98 7.03 -0.05
N GLY A 110 -25.14 7.33 -1.33
CA GLY A 110 -26.19 8.20 -1.85
C GLY A 110 -25.83 9.68 -1.95
N ASP A 111 -24.73 10.12 -1.35
CA ASP A 111 -24.22 11.48 -1.52
C ASP A 111 -23.51 11.62 -2.88
N ASN A 112 -23.56 12.83 -3.44
CA ASN A 112 -22.84 13.14 -4.66
C ASN A 112 -21.37 13.48 -4.36
N PRO A 113 -20.37 12.66 -4.79
CA PRO A 113 -18.96 12.90 -4.53
C PRO A 113 -18.47 14.28 -4.99
N GLU A 114 -18.99 14.80 -6.10
CA GLU A 114 -18.60 16.12 -6.64
C GLU A 114 -18.91 17.28 -5.67
N SER A 115 -19.91 17.13 -4.80
CA SER A 115 -20.21 18.15 -3.80
C SER A 115 -19.16 18.28 -2.70
N PHE A 116 -18.30 17.28 -2.52
CA PHE A 116 -17.23 17.28 -1.53
C PHE A 116 -15.84 17.54 -2.12
N ARG A 117 -15.74 17.70 -3.45
CA ARG A 117 -14.48 17.82 -4.15
C ARG A 117 -13.55 18.88 -3.56
N GLU A 118 -14.06 20.08 -3.32
CA GLU A 118 -13.27 21.20 -2.77
C GLU A 118 -12.77 20.89 -1.35
N GLU A 119 -13.59 20.25 -0.52
CA GLU A 119 -13.21 19.85 0.84
C GLU A 119 -12.16 18.72 0.82
N VAL A 120 -12.33 17.72 -0.04
CA VAL A 120 -11.35 16.65 -0.23
C VAL A 120 -10.00 17.23 -0.64
N LEU A 121 -9.98 18.12 -1.63
CA LEU A 121 -8.75 18.79 -2.08
C LEU A 121 -8.12 19.63 -0.97
N SER A 122 -8.92 20.39 -0.22
CA SER A 122 -8.43 21.23 0.88
C SER A 122 -7.75 20.40 1.97
N ARG A 123 -8.38 19.29 2.41
CA ARG A 123 -7.83 18.39 3.43
C ARG A 123 -6.59 17.66 2.93
N THR A 124 -6.64 17.17 1.71
CA THR A 124 -5.47 16.51 1.08
C THR A 124 -4.30 17.48 1.00
N HIS A 125 -4.54 18.72 0.57
CA HIS A 125 -3.51 19.75 0.47
C HIS A 125 -2.85 20.04 1.83
N ALA A 126 -3.63 20.17 2.89
CA ALA A 126 -3.11 20.38 4.23
C ALA A 126 -2.20 19.22 4.70
N MET A 127 -2.55 17.96 4.38
CA MET A 127 -1.69 16.81 4.70
C MET A 127 -0.42 16.80 3.83
N VAL A 128 -0.53 17.18 2.55
CA VAL A 128 0.62 17.30 1.64
C VAL A 128 1.61 18.35 2.14
N GLU A 129 1.15 19.52 2.57
CA GLU A 129 2.01 20.57 3.15
C GLU A 129 2.80 20.08 4.37
N LEU A 130 2.16 19.27 5.24
CA LEU A 130 2.86 18.64 6.37
C LEU A 130 3.94 17.66 5.91
N ALA A 131 3.62 16.83 4.93
CA ALA A 131 4.56 15.85 4.39
C ALA A 131 5.74 16.53 3.69
N GLU A 132 5.50 17.58 2.89
CA GLU A 132 6.52 18.41 2.24
C GLU A 132 7.48 19.01 3.27
N ALA A 133 6.94 19.63 4.32
CA ALA A 133 7.75 20.18 5.40
C ALA A 133 8.64 19.14 6.09
N GLY A 134 8.21 17.87 6.08
CA GLY A 134 8.95 16.72 6.59
C GLY A 134 9.90 16.06 5.58
N GLY A 135 9.87 16.44 4.32
CA GLY A 135 10.60 15.77 3.24
C GLY A 135 10.02 14.39 2.87
N ILE A 136 8.74 14.18 3.13
CA ILE A 136 8.00 12.93 2.91
C ILE A 136 7.08 13.09 1.70
N THR A 137 6.90 12.01 0.94
CA THR A 137 5.91 11.92 -0.14
C THR A 137 4.71 11.11 0.35
N LEU A 138 3.51 11.67 0.19
CA LEU A 138 2.27 10.93 0.40
C LEU A 138 1.97 10.08 -0.85
N LEU A 139 1.64 8.82 -0.63
CA LEU A 139 1.22 7.88 -1.66
C LEU A 139 -0.28 7.62 -1.51
N HIS A 140 -1.05 8.05 -2.48
CA HIS A 140 -2.49 7.79 -2.52
C HIS A 140 -2.78 6.43 -3.15
N GLU A 141 -3.40 5.55 -2.37
CA GLU A 141 -3.90 4.26 -2.87
C GLU A 141 -5.27 4.43 -3.51
N ASN A 142 -5.49 3.80 -4.67
CA ASN A 142 -6.72 3.89 -5.47
C ASN A 142 -7.89 3.05 -4.91
N GLU A 143 -8.16 3.12 -3.63
CA GLU A 143 -9.25 2.35 -3.01
C GLU A 143 -10.64 2.98 -3.24
N LYS A 144 -10.77 4.31 -3.08
CA LYS A 144 -12.05 5.02 -3.21
C LYS A 144 -11.85 6.49 -3.62
N GLY A 145 -11.76 6.75 -4.92
CA GLY A 145 -11.67 8.11 -5.49
C GLY A 145 -10.25 8.71 -5.47
N ILE A 146 -9.88 9.43 -6.53
CA ILE A 146 -8.53 9.98 -6.70
C ILE A 146 -8.64 11.48 -6.95
N TYR A 147 -7.94 12.28 -6.12
CA TYR A 147 -7.70 13.69 -6.36
C TYR A 147 -6.26 14.02 -5.96
N GLY A 148 -5.46 14.62 -6.82
CA GLY A 148 -4.14 15.13 -6.44
C GLY A 148 -3.23 15.44 -7.62
N ASP A 149 -2.53 16.58 -7.51
CA ASP A 149 -1.52 17.07 -8.46
C ASP A 149 -0.45 17.85 -7.67
N SER A 150 0.44 17.10 -7.01
CA SER A 150 1.56 17.68 -6.26
C SER A 150 2.77 16.74 -6.31
N PRO A 151 4.01 17.24 -6.38
CA PRO A 151 5.21 16.41 -6.39
C PRO A 151 5.41 15.57 -5.13
N ASN A 152 4.77 15.93 -4.01
CA ASN A 152 4.81 15.15 -2.77
C ASN A 152 3.49 14.40 -2.51
N TYR A 153 2.71 14.19 -3.57
CA TYR A 153 1.51 13.38 -3.60
C TYR A 153 1.54 12.53 -4.86
N ARG A 154 1.82 11.25 -4.68
CA ARG A 154 1.96 10.30 -5.78
C ARG A 154 0.99 9.15 -5.58
N ALA A 155 0.84 8.29 -6.58
CA ALA A 155 -0.10 7.19 -6.53
C ALA A 155 0.59 5.86 -6.17
N ILE A 156 -0.09 5.08 -5.35
CA ILE A 156 0.08 3.63 -5.30
C ILE A 156 -0.86 3.05 -6.36
N TYR A 157 -0.36 2.17 -7.20
CA TYR A 157 -1.17 1.44 -8.16
C TYR A 157 -1.52 0.06 -7.59
N ASP A 158 -2.80 -0.15 -7.28
CA ASP A 158 -3.35 -1.43 -6.86
C ASP A 158 -4.31 -1.95 -7.93
N ALA A 159 -3.89 -2.99 -8.64
CA ALA A 159 -4.67 -3.54 -9.74
C ALA A 159 -5.97 -4.22 -9.27
N ALA A 160 -5.95 -4.92 -8.11
CA ALA A 160 -7.14 -5.58 -7.59
C ALA A 160 -8.26 -4.59 -7.26
N ASN A 161 -7.91 -3.42 -6.71
CA ASN A 161 -8.91 -2.38 -6.41
C ASN A 161 -9.60 -1.87 -7.68
N TYR A 162 -8.92 -1.82 -8.82
CA TYR A 162 -9.56 -1.53 -10.12
C TYR A 162 -10.45 -2.69 -10.60
N VAL A 163 -9.97 -3.94 -10.52
CA VAL A 163 -10.77 -5.12 -10.85
C VAL A 163 -12.07 -5.16 -10.06
N GLN A 164 -12.00 -4.90 -8.74
CA GLN A 164 -13.16 -4.89 -7.85
C GLN A 164 -14.19 -3.82 -8.18
N THR A 165 -13.82 -2.80 -8.93
CA THR A 165 -14.73 -1.76 -9.45
C THR A 165 -15.14 -1.99 -10.90
N GLY A 166 -14.74 -3.12 -11.50
CA GLY A 166 -15.14 -3.55 -12.84
C GLY A 166 -14.28 -2.99 -13.96
N PHE A 167 -13.13 -2.36 -13.64
CA PHE A 167 -12.17 -1.87 -14.63
C PHE A 167 -11.14 -2.94 -14.98
N LYS A 168 -10.61 -2.85 -16.21
CA LYS A 168 -9.40 -3.57 -16.61
C LYS A 168 -8.18 -2.75 -16.23
N PRO A 169 -7.39 -3.19 -15.23
CA PRO A 169 -6.36 -2.33 -14.64
C PRO A 169 -5.34 -1.83 -15.66
N PHE A 170 -4.75 -2.72 -16.46
CA PHE A 170 -3.72 -2.35 -17.41
C PHE A 170 -4.29 -1.67 -18.68
N ASP A 171 -5.41 -2.18 -19.20
CA ASP A 171 -5.98 -1.67 -20.45
C ASP A 171 -6.65 -0.30 -20.29
N GLU A 172 -7.31 -0.05 -19.15
CA GLU A 172 -8.16 1.12 -18.95
C GLU A 172 -7.60 2.13 -17.94
N ALA A 173 -7.10 1.67 -16.78
CA ALA A 173 -6.63 2.56 -15.73
C ALA A 173 -5.17 2.99 -15.91
N TRP A 174 -4.28 2.05 -16.23
CA TRP A 174 -2.84 2.33 -16.37
C TRP A 174 -2.50 3.49 -17.31
N PRO A 175 -3.07 3.60 -18.53
CA PRO A 175 -2.78 4.71 -19.43
C PRO A 175 -3.10 6.09 -18.86
N ILE A 176 -4.03 6.17 -17.90
CA ILE A 176 -4.47 7.42 -17.27
C ILE A 176 -3.56 7.82 -16.11
N VAL A 177 -3.13 6.84 -15.29
CA VAL A 177 -2.47 7.14 -14.01
C VAL A 177 -0.96 6.92 -13.99
N LYS A 178 -0.39 6.26 -15.01
CA LYS A 178 1.02 5.82 -15.01
C LYS A 178 2.04 6.91 -14.68
N ASP A 179 1.81 8.14 -15.11
CA ASP A 179 2.73 9.26 -14.88
C ASP A 179 2.77 9.74 -13.42
N TYR A 180 1.81 9.28 -12.61
CA TYR A 180 1.68 9.62 -11.19
C TYR A 180 2.08 8.47 -10.27
N VAL A 181 2.35 7.26 -10.81
CA VAL A 181 2.62 6.07 -10.02
C VAL A 181 4.09 5.99 -9.62
N ASP A 182 4.36 5.99 -8.33
CA ASP A 182 5.68 5.79 -7.75
C ASP A 182 5.81 4.45 -7.02
N TYR A 183 4.69 3.76 -6.79
CA TYR A 183 4.63 2.58 -5.93
C TYR A 183 3.54 1.62 -6.44
N VAL A 184 3.74 0.32 -6.32
CA VAL A 184 2.78 -0.67 -6.82
C VAL A 184 2.45 -1.68 -5.73
N HIS A 185 1.16 -1.87 -5.46
CA HIS A 185 0.68 -2.99 -4.65
C HIS A 185 0.46 -4.22 -5.53
N ILE A 186 0.86 -5.37 -5.00
CA ILE A 186 0.71 -6.67 -5.65
C ILE A 186 -0.39 -7.45 -4.93
N LYS A 187 -1.60 -7.17 -5.34
CA LYS A 187 -2.84 -7.80 -4.90
C LYS A 187 -3.67 -8.12 -6.13
N ASP A 188 -4.04 -9.37 -6.35
CA ASP A 188 -4.80 -9.78 -7.53
C ASP A 188 -6.17 -10.31 -7.12
N ALA A 189 -7.15 -10.13 -7.99
CA ALA A 189 -8.51 -10.57 -7.77
C ALA A 189 -9.18 -10.95 -9.09
N THR A 190 -10.20 -11.81 -9.02
CA THR A 190 -11.09 -12.04 -10.17
C THR A 190 -12.12 -10.92 -10.28
N ILE A 191 -12.65 -10.73 -11.50
CA ILE A 191 -13.79 -9.83 -11.71
C ILE A 191 -14.95 -10.24 -10.78
N PRO A 192 -15.61 -9.26 -10.11
CA PRO A 192 -16.77 -9.51 -9.27
C PRO A 192 -17.91 -10.21 -10.02
N ASP A 193 -18.60 -11.09 -9.31
CA ASP A 193 -19.83 -11.76 -9.79
C ASP A 193 -20.92 -11.72 -8.72
N ALA A 194 -22.07 -12.37 -8.98
CA ALA A 194 -23.20 -12.37 -8.04
C ALA A 194 -22.92 -13.12 -6.73
N GLU A 195 -22.01 -14.08 -6.73
CA GLU A 195 -21.63 -14.88 -5.56
C GLU A 195 -20.46 -14.23 -4.82
N HIS A 196 -19.60 -13.49 -5.55
CA HIS A 196 -18.39 -12.82 -5.04
C HIS A 196 -18.41 -11.34 -5.43
N PRO A 197 -19.11 -10.47 -4.68
CA PRO A 197 -19.33 -9.06 -5.02
C PRO A 197 -18.04 -8.21 -5.09
N ILE A 198 -16.95 -8.69 -4.51
CA ILE A 198 -15.61 -8.05 -4.57
C ILE A 198 -14.59 -8.91 -5.32
N GLY A 199 -15.05 -9.95 -6.05
CA GLY A 199 -14.20 -10.95 -6.66
C GLY A 199 -13.58 -11.92 -5.66
N ILE A 200 -12.73 -12.81 -6.15
CA ILE A 200 -11.95 -13.75 -5.32
C ILE A 200 -10.50 -13.32 -5.38
N ILE A 201 -9.88 -13.11 -4.23
CA ILE A 201 -8.46 -12.77 -4.15
C ILE A 201 -7.61 -13.96 -4.63
N LYS A 202 -6.58 -13.66 -5.41
CA LYS A 202 -5.67 -14.62 -6.03
C LYS A 202 -4.22 -14.18 -5.89
N PRO A 203 -3.26 -15.11 -5.91
CA PRO A 203 -1.86 -14.74 -6.14
C PRO A 203 -1.69 -13.97 -7.46
N ALA A 204 -0.73 -13.07 -7.52
CA ALA A 204 -0.49 -12.21 -8.69
C ALA A 204 -0.39 -13.03 -10.01
N GLY A 205 -1.08 -12.56 -11.03
CA GLY A 205 -1.16 -13.19 -12.35
C GLY A 205 -2.12 -14.38 -12.43
N GLN A 206 -2.87 -14.69 -11.37
CA GLN A 206 -3.90 -15.74 -11.34
C GLN A 206 -5.32 -15.16 -11.28
N GLY A 207 -5.45 -13.86 -11.16
CA GLY A 207 -6.69 -13.10 -11.25
C GLY A 207 -6.78 -12.30 -12.55
N ASP A 208 -7.57 -11.25 -12.52
CA ASP A 208 -7.85 -10.35 -13.65
C ASP A 208 -7.07 -9.02 -13.56
N GLY A 209 -6.07 -8.93 -12.64
CA GLY A 209 -5.29 -7.72 -12.38
C GLY A 209 -4.27 -7.35 -13.47
N GLN A 210 -4.11 -8.19 -14.50
CA GLN A 210 -3.21 -7.94 -15.65
C GLN A 210 -1.74 -7.64 -15.23
N TYR A 211 -1.27 -8.30 -14.15
CA TYR A 211 0.08 -8.09 -13.63
C TYR A 211 1.22 -8.43 -14.59
N PRO A 212 1.15 -9.49 -15.43
CA PRO A 212 2.19 -9.76 -16.41
C PRO A 212 2.41 -8.58 -17.37
N GLU A 213 1.33 -7.96 -17.86
CA GLU A 213 1.35 -6.81 -18.78
C GLU A 213 1.86 -5.56 -18.05
N LEU A 214 1.34 -5.29 -16.85
CA LEU A 214 1.73 -4.15 -16.03
C LEU A 214 3.23 -4.18 -15.70
N LEU A 215 3.71 -5.29 -15.15
CA LEU A 215 5.12 -5.42 -14.76
C LEU A 215 6.06 -5.43 -15.97
N ALA A 216 5.62 -5.97 -17.12
CA ALA A 216 6.39 -5.87 -18.36
C ALA A 216 6.51 -4.42 -18.85
N ALA A 217 5.43 -3.64 -18.78
CA ALA A 217 5.46 -2.22 -19.14
C ALA A 217 6.36 -1.41 -18.20
N LEU A 218 6.22 -1.61 -16.90
CA LEU A 218 7.09 -0.98 -15.88
C LEU A 218 8.57 -1.30 -16.09
N ASN A 219 8.88 -2.57 -16.40
CA ASN A 219 10.26 -2.99 -16.69
C ASN A 219 10.81 -2.32 -17.95
N ALA A 220 10.00 -2.23 -19.01
CA ALA A 220 10.37 -1.56 -20.26
C ALA A 220 10.59 -0.06 -20.07
N ASP A 221 9.81 0.59 -19.21
CA ASP A 221 9.92 2.01 -18.87
C ASP A 221 11.06 2.31 -17.87
N GLY A 222 11.79 1.27 -17.41
CA GLY A 222 12.92 1.42 -16.48
C GLY A 222 12.51 1.73 -15.05
N TYR A 223 11.32 1.30 -14.63
CA TYR A 223 10.85 1.47 -13.26
C TYR A 223 11.88 0.99 -12.23
N ASN A 224 12.15 1.82 -11.24
CA ASN A 224 13.09 1.56 -10.17
C ASN A 224 12.45 1.95 -8.82
N GLY A 225 11.40 1.26 -8.48
CA GLY A 225 10.59 1.51 -7.29
C GLY A 225 10.19 0.23 -6.58
N PHE A 226 9.31 0.39 -5.61
CA PHE A 226 8.81 -0.71 -4.79
C PHE A 226 7.63 -1.42 -5.45
N VAL A 227 7.62 -2.75 -5.31
CA VAL A 227 6.46 -3.61 -5.55
C VAL A 227 6.12 -4.30 -4.23
N SER A 228 4.99 -3.96 -3.65
CA SER A 228 4.60 -4.32 -2.30
C SER A 228 3.57 -5.45 -2.32
N ILE A 229 3.95 -6.59 -1.76
CA ILE A 229 3.08 -7.75 -1.65
C ILE A 229 1.99 -7.46 -0.62
N GLU A 230 0.74 -7.46 -1.06
CA GLU A 230 -0.47 -7.34 -0.25
C GLU A 230 -1.39 -8.54 -0.56
N PRO A 231 -1.12 -9.72 -0.01
CA PRO A 231 -1.70 -10.95 -0.51
C PRO A 231 -3.22 -11.05 -0.32
N HIS A 232 -3.73 -10.71 0.85
CA HIS A 232 -5.13 -10.87 1.24
C HIS A 232 -5.68 -12.30 1.01
N LEU A 233 -4.79 -13.31 0.99
CA LEU A 233 -5.13 -14.71 0.68
C LEU A 233 -5.70 -15.49 1.86
N GLY A 234 -5.63 -14.93 3.06
CA GLY A 234 -6.13 -15.52 4.28
C GLY A 234 -7.48 -14.98 4.69
N ASP A 235 -7.83 -15.20 5.95
CA ASP A 235 -9.06 -14.67 6.53
C ASP A 235 -8.92 -13.15 6.74
N PHE A 236 -9.95 -12.40 6.35
CA PHE A 236 -9.98 -10.96 6.57
C PHE A 236 -10.13 -10.65 8.06
N ASP A 237 -9.24 -9.83 8.59
CA ASP A 237 -9.30 -9.26 9.93
C ASP A 237 -9.28 -7.72 9.88
N GLU A 238 -9.07 -7.07 11.05
CA GLU A 238 -9.01 -5.61 11.14
C GLU A 238 -7.86 -4.97 10.34
N PHE A 239 -6.80 -5.74 10.04
CA PHE A 239 -5.56 -5.25 9.43
C PHE A 239 -5.38 -5.69 7.97
N GLY A 240 -6.31 -6.41 7.39
CA GLY A 240 -6.25 -7.02 6.08
C GLY A 240 -6.46 -8.53 6.14
N GLY A 241 -5.86 -9.29 5.25
CA GLY A 241 -6.00 -10.74 5.26
C GLY A 241 -4.83 -11.42 5.95
N LEU A 242 -4.99 -11.91 7.18
CA LEU A 242 -3.95 -12.70 7.84
C LEU A 242 -3.74 -14.01 7.08
N CYS A 243 -2.65 -14.05 6.30
CA CYS A 243 -2.33 -15.17 5.41
C CYS A 243 -1.54 -16.29 6.09
N GLY A 244 -0.74 -15.92 7.08
CA GLY A 244 0.31 -16.78 7.59
C GLY A 244 1.48 -16.97 6.61
N PRO A 245 2.57 -17.60 7.05
CA PRO A 245 3.82 -17.67 6.29
C PRO A 245 3.71 -18.40 4.95
N ASP A 246 2.90 -19.46 4.86
CA ASP A 246 2.80 -20.28 3.65
C ASP A 246 2.09 -19.55 2.50
N LEU A 247 0.97 -18.90 2.77
CA LEU A 247 0.23 -18.13 1.76
C LEU A 247 0.99 -16.86 1.37
N TRP A 248 1.64 -16.20 2.34
CA TRP A 248 2.48 -15.05 2.05
C TRP A 248 3.68 -15.43 1.16
N THR A 249 4.34 -16.56 1.44
CA THR A 249 5.41 -17.11 0.57
C THR A 249 4.88 -17.41 -0.83
N SER A 250 3.68 -18.02 -0.93
CA SER A 250 3.06 -18.28 -2.24
C SER A 250 2.79 -17.01 -3.05
N ALA A 251 2.41 -15.92 -2.39
CA ALA A 251 2.25 -14.63 -3.06
C ALA A 251 3.60 -14.05 -3.56
N CYS A 252 4.65 -14.19 -2.75
CA CYS A 252 6.01 -13.82 -3.13
C CYS A 252 6.50 -14.63 -4.36
N ASP A 253 6.31 -15.94 -4.33
CA ASP A 253 6.68 -16.84 -5.44
C ASP A 253 5.93 -16.50 -6.73
N ALA A 254 4.64 -16.14 -6.63
CA ALA A 254 3.84 -15.73 -7.78
C ALA A 254 4.39 -14.44 -8.43
N LEU A 255 4.72 -13.43 -7.63
CA LEU A 255 5.37 -12.21 -8.11
C LEU A 255 6.73 -12.52 -8.74
N ALA A 256 7.59 -13.27 -8.04
CA ALA A 256 8.91 -13.65 -8.55
C ALA A 256 8.81 -14.42 -9.87
N GLY A 257 7.81 -15.28 -10.01
CA GLY A 257 7.53 -16.01 -11.26
C GLY A 257 7.23 -15.08 -12.44
N ILE A 258 6.44 -14.03 -12.24
CA ILE A 258 6.15 -13.03 -13.28
C ILE A 258 7.42 -12.26 -13.62
N LEU A 259 8.16 -11.76 -12.63
CA LEU A 259 9.39 -10.98 -12.83
C LEU A 259 10.45 -11.79 -13.58
N ASN A 260 10.62 -13.07 -13.25
CA ASN A 260 11.53 -13.98 -13.97
C ASN A 260 11.11 -14.18 -15.42
N ASN A 261 9.81 -14.36 -15.69
CA ASN A 261 9.28 -14.58 -17.05
C ASN A 261 9.52 -13.37 -17.98
N ILE A 262 9.56 -12.17 -17.42
CA ILE A 262 9.85 -10.93 -18.18
C ILE A 262 11.34 -10.55 -18.13
N ASN A 263 12.21 -11.39 -17.55
CA ASN A 263 13.63 -11.14 -17.33
C ASN A 263 13.92 -9.80 -16.60
N ALA A 264 13.09 -9.46 -15.64
CA ALA A 264 13.28 -8.27 -14.83
C ALA A 264 14.32 -8.50 -13.72
N GLU A 265 15.10 -7.46 -13.42
CA GLU A 265 15.98 -7.47 -12.25
C GLU A 265 15.18 -7.06 -11.01
N TYR A 266 15.35 -7.82 -9.92
CA TYR A 266 14.72 -7.52 -8.63
C TYR A 266 15.59 -8.00 -7.47
N ASN A 267 15.38 -7.45 -6.27
CA ASN A 267 16.06 -7.80 -5.03
C ASN A 267 15.06 -8.17 -3.92
#